data_f03f8fc2cf61fc1a7913ba86e2b65547
#
_entry.id   f03f8fc2cf61fc1a7913ba86e2b65547
#
_cell.length_a   1.000
_cell.length_b   1.000
_cell.length_c   1.000
_cell.angle_alpha   90.00
_cell.angle_beta   90.00
_cell.angle_gamma   90.00
#
_symmetry.space_group_name_H-M   'P 1'
#
loop_
_entity.id
_entity.type
_entity.pdbx_description
1 polymer ?
#
loop_
_entity_poly.entity_id
_entity_poly.type
_entity_poly.pdbx_seq_one_letter_code
_entity_poly.pdbx_strand_id
1 'polypeptide(L)'
;MARGKRPIAEIDSQLAISDFMPDVSLPVVQSYTLINGKQSLKLNSAKLVRAAIMQLEKGDSGFKPYIITMQEVAKMLNISASNTYRDIDNITDDIIKNPVEIKQNFPNGKEKWIKIPWVSRCEYNSDIGLLIRLNDDLAPLLLNLQEFMSQYSYEEIAEMRSVYSIRIFELLMSRINQDIEPNQTCSIAITLQEIRETCDCVGLYSEYSNLKLRVVDPAVEDINKNTSYDVTYRCLKASRKVVALEFSLTTKPKEVES
;
A
#
# COMPACT_ATOMS: atom_id res chain seq x y z
N MET A 1 2.53 -5.31 -50.04
CA MET A 1 3.19 -4.30 -49.18
C MET A 1 3.21 -4.82 -47.76
N ALA A 2 4.35 -5.28 -47.30
CA ALA A 2 4.53 -5.82 -45.95
C ALA A 2 4.61 -4.66 -44.95
N ARG A 3 3.69 -4.62 -43.97
CA ARG A 3 3.78 -3.71 -42.84
C ARG A 3 4.97 -4.10 -41.98
N GLY A 4 6.02 -3.27 -41.99
CA GLY A 4 7.20 -3.45 -41.17
C GLY A 4 6.80 -3.46 -39.69
N LYS A 5 7.19 -4.49 -38.97
CA LYS A 5 7.20 -4.54 -37.51
C LYS A 5 8.12 -3.41 -37.02
N ARG A 6 7.59 -2.45 -36.25
CA ARG A 6 8.45 -1.51 -35.52
C ARG A 6 9.32 -2.33 -34.56
N PRO A 7 10.64 -2.06 -34.51
CA PRO A 7 11.48 -2.73 -33.53
C PRO A 7 10.97 -2.35 -32.13
N ILE A 8 10.79 -3.36 -31.29
CA ILE A 8 10.65 -3.20 -29.84
C ILE A 8 11.93 -2.46 -29.44
N ALA A 9 11.76 -1.28 -28.83
CA ALA A 9 12.90 -0.52 -28.30
C ALA A 9 13.75 -1.50 -27.48
N GLU A 10 15.04 -1.58 -27.83
CA GLU A 10 16.03 -2.35 -27.08
C GLU A 10 15.88 -1.97 -25.62
N ILE A 11 15.40 -2.91 -24.82
CA ILE A 11 15.50 -2.85 -23.38
C ILE A 11 17.00 -2.86 -23.14
N ASP A 12 17.51 -1.83 -22.51
CA ASP A 12 18.93 -1.66 -22.24
C ASP A 12 19.44 -2.95 -21.60
N SER A 13 20.20 -3.74 -22.38
CA SER A 13 20.66 -5.09 -22.02
C SER A 13 21.73 -5.08 -20.90
N GLN A 14 21.88 -3.93 -20.22
CA GLN A 14 22.82 -3.73 -19.13
C GLN A 14 22.18 -3.90 -17.73
N LEU A 15 20.86 -4.10 -17.62
CA LEU A 15 20.25 -4.52 -16.37
C LEU A 15 20.39 -6.04 -16.25
N ALA A 16 21.45 -6.48 -15.61
CA ALA A 16 21.67 -7.89 -15.30
C ALA A 16 20.52 -8.37 -14.42
N ILE A 17 19.74 -9.34 -14.90
CA ILE A 17 18.59 -9.97 -14.21
C ILE A 17 18.99 -10.58 -12.86
N SER A 18 20.29 -10.75 -12.60
CA SER A 18 20.84 -11.39 -11.39
C SER A 18 20.84 -10.54 -10.13
N ASP A 19 20.63 -9.22 -10.21
CA ASP A 19 20.80 -8.31 -9.06
C ASP A 19 19.49 -7.92 -8.38
N PHE A 20 18.36 -8.47 -8.83
CA PHE A 20 17.04 -8.09 -8.35
C PHE A 20 16.34 -9.22 -7.57
N MET A 21 16.91 -9.63 -6.45
CA MET A 21 16.10 -10.21 -5.38
C MET A 21 15.52 -9.04 -4.60
N PRO A 22 14.20 -8.77 -4.66
CA PRO A 22 13.66 -7.68 -3.88
C PRO A 22 13.88 -7.98 -2.41
N ASP A 23 14.65 -7.12 -1.79
CA ASP A 23 14.82 -7.13 -0.35
C ASP A 23 13.51 -6.61 0.26
N VAL A 24 12.68 -7.55 0.73
CA VAL A 24 11.37 -7.22 1.33
C VAL A 24 11.49 -6.45 2.65
N SER A 25 12.72 -6.34 3.21
CA SER A 25 13.01 -5.46 4.35
C SER A 25 13.08 -3.99 3.96
N LEU A 26 13.16 -3.67 2.66
CA LEU A 26 13.19 -2.30 2.20
C LEU A 26 11.90 -1.54 2.58
N PRO A 27 12.03 -0.25 2.90
CA PRO A 27 10.89 0.52 3.35
C PRO A 27 9.94 0.88 2.21
N VAL A 28 8.65 0.79 2.48
CA VAL A 28 7.60 1.46 1.72
C VAL A 28 7.42 2.86 2.29
N VAL A 29 7.77 3.89 1.52
CA VAL A 29 7.68 5.29 1.94
C VAL A 29 6.59 6.00 1.14
N GLN A 30 5.62 6.60 1.81
CA GLN A 30 4.48 7.27 1.19
C GLN A 30 4.11 8.55 1.93
N SER A 31 3.68 9.59 1.19
CA SER A 31 3.13 10.78 1.82
C SER A 31 1.79 10.49 2.51
N TYR A 32 1.48 11.25 3.57
CA TYR A 32 0.16 11.18 4.22
C TYR A 32 -0.99 11.50 3.26
N THR A 33 -0.76 12.36 2.26
CA THR A 33 -1.74 12.67 1.22
C THR A 33 -2.10 11.44 0.39
N LEU A 34 -1.11 10.61 0.04
CA LEU A 34 -1.32 9.37 -0.70
C LEU A 34 -2.05 8.33 0.15
N ILE A 35 -1.64 8.17 1.41
CA ILE A 35 -2.25 7.24 2.36
C ILE A 35 -3.72 7.60 2.60
N ASN A 36 -4.04 8.87 2.80
CA ASN A 36 -5.42 9.33 3.02
C ASN A 36 -6.25 9.37 1.73
N GLY A 37 -5.64 9.22 0.56
CA GLY A 37 -6.34 9.12 -0.71
C GLY A 37 -7.22 7.86 -0.78
N LYS A 38 -8.33 7.96 -1.51
CA LYS A 38 -9.17 6.81 -1.81
C LYS A 38 -8.43 5.85 -2.73
N GLN A 39 -8.37 4.58 -2.35
CA GLN A 39 -7.68 3.51 -3.08
C GLN A 39 -8.58 2.29 -3.12
N SER A 40 -9.00 1.91 -4.34
CA SER A 40 -9.96 0.81 -4.57
C SER A 40 -9.29 -0.47 -5.07
N LEU A 41 -7.99 -0.64 -4.79
CA LEU A 41 -7.24 -1.82 -5.20
C LEU A 41 -7.64 -3.07 -4.40
N LYS A 42 -7.64 -4.22 -5.06
CA LYS A 42 -7.71 -5.52 -4.40
C LYS A 42 -6.39 -5.84 -3.69
N LEU A 43 -6.40 -6.85 -2.82
CA LEU A 43 -5.26 -7.20 -1.96
C LEU A 43 -3.94 -7.37 -2.73
N ASN A 44 -3.92 -8.23 -3.73
CA ASN A 44 -2.69 -8.53 -4.48
C ASN A 44 -2.21 -7.33 -5.31
N SER A 45 -3.13 -6.56 -5.87
CA SER A 45 -2.83 -5.31 -6.58
C SER A 45 -2.24 -4.26 -5.63
N ALA A 46 -2.81 -4.13 -4.42
CA ALA A 46 -2.29 -3.25 -3.40
C ALA A 46 -0.87 -3.64 -2.96
N LYS A 47 -0.62 -4.93 -2.72
CA LYS A 47 0.72 -5.46 -2.41
C LYS A 47 1.71 -5.19 -3.53
N LEU A 48 1.33 -5.45 -4.78
CA LEU A 48 2.22 -5.26 -5.93
C LEU A 48 2.60 -3.78 -6.14
N VAL A 49 1.65 -2.86 -5.94
CA VAL A 49 1.95 -1.42 -5.96
C VAL A 49 2.94 -1.04 -4.85
N ARG A 50 2.77 -1.57 -3.62
CA ARG A 50 3.72 -1.30 -2.51
C ARG A 50 5.09 -1.92 -2.78
N ALA A 51 5.13 -3.09 -3.41
CA ALA A 51 6.38 -3.70 -3.88
C ALA A 51 7.11 -2.82 -4.91
N ALA A 52 6.39 -2.15 -5.80
CA ALA A 52 6.98 -1.18 -6.71
C ALA A 52 7.45 0.10 -5.98
N ILE A 53 6.73 0.55 -4.96
CA ILE A 53 7.10 1.73 -4.16
C ILE A 53 8.37 1.45 -3.33
N MET A 54 8.52 0.27 -2.75
CA MET A 54 9.71 -0.07 -1.96
C MET A 54 11.02 -0.08 -2.78
N GLN A 55 10.95 -0.11 -4.11
CA GLN A 55 12.12 -0.03 -4.99
C GLN A 55 12.64 1.40 -5.19
N LEU A 56 11.94 2.40 -4.65
CA LEU A 56 12.34 3.79 -4.77
C LEU A 56 13.51 4.10 -3.82
N GLU A 57 14.57 4.68 -4.36
CA GLU A 57 15.75 5.05 -3.61
C GLU A 57 15.73 6.54 -3.24
N LYS A 58 16.36 6.84 -2.11
CA LYS A 58 16.54 8.23 -1.69
C LYS A 58 17.41 8.98 -2.71
N GLY A 59 16.85 10.04 -3.29
CA GLY A 59 17.55 10.85 -4.31
C GLY A 59 17.12 10.52 -5.74
N ASP A 60 16.24 9.54 -5.94
CA ASP A 60 15.62 9.32 -7.25
C ASP A 60 14.94 10.61 -7.74
N SER A 61 15.19 10.97 -8.99
CA SER A 61 14.59 12.14 -9.66
C SER A 61 13.34 11.81 -10.47
N GLY A 62 12.99 10.53 -10.57
CA GLY A 62 11.85 10.02 -11.32
C GLY A 62 11.75 8.51 -11.22
N PHE A 63 10.69 7.94 -11.79
CA PHE A 63 10.45 6.52 -11.73
C PHE A 63 11.12 5.78 -12.88
N LYS A 64 11.93 4.79 -12.54
CA LYS A 64 12.49 3.81 -13.46
C LYS A 64 11.48 2.66 -13.66
N PRO A 65 11.51 1.92 -14.77
CA PRO A 65 10.78 0.67 -14.87
C PRO A 65 11.44 -0.39 -13.97
N TYR A 66 10.64 -1.10 -13.20
CA TYR A 66 11.07 -2.24 -12.38
C TYR A 66 10.66 -3.53 -13.07
N ILE A 67 11.60 -4.47 -13.16
CA ILE A 67 11.36 -5.81 -13.69
C ILE A 67 11.38 -6.78 -12.51
N ILE A 68 10.32 -7.54 -12.36
CA ILE A 68 10.13 -8.50 -11.27
C ILE A 68 9.84 -9.85 -11.91
N THR A 69 10.62 -10.87 -11.58
CA THR A 69 10.35 -12.24 -12.08
C THR A 69 9.02 -12.76 -11.52
N MET A 70 8.38 -13.68 -12.20
CA MET A 70 7.11 -14.24 -11.73
C MET A 70 7.26 -15.03 -10.42
N GLN A 71 8.45 -15.56 -10.12
CA GLN A 71 8.75 -16.20 -8.84
C GLN A 71 8.79 -15.18 -7.68
N GLU A 72 9.40 -14.03 -7.92
CA GLU A 72 9.43 -12.93 -6.96
C GLU A 72 8.04 -12.35 -6.74
N VAL A 73 7.25 -12.15 -7.81
CA VAL A 73 5.84 -11.74 -7.69
C VAL A 73 5.08 -12.74 -6.82
N ALA A 74 5.24 -14.05 -7.05
CA ALA A 74 4.61 -15.09 -6.25
C ALA A 74 5.00 -15.00 -4.77
N LYS A 75 6.30 -14.80 -4.49
CA LYS A 75 6.82 -14.64 -3.12
C LYS A 75 6.27 -13.36 -2.46
N MET A 76 6.32 -12.22 -3.13
CA MET A 76 5.81 -10.95 -2.61
C MET A 76 4.32 -10.98 -2.31
N LEU A 77 3.54 -11.66 -3.15
CA LEU A 77 2.09 -11.75 -2.97
C LEU A 77 1.68 -12.89 -2.04
N ASN A 78 2.63 -13.72 -1.61
CA ASN A 78 2.39 -14.95 -0.85
C ASN A 78 1.36 -15.86 -1.52
N ILE A 79 1.55 -16.13 -2.81
CA ILE A 79 0.70 -17.02 -3.62
C ILE A 79 1.57 -18.02 -4.38
N SER A 80 0.98 -19.13 -4.82
CA SER A 80 1.71 -20.11 -5.63
C SER A 80 2.10 -19.53 -7.01
N ALA A 81 3.23 -19.95 -7.56
CA ALA A 81 3.67 -19.51 -8.89
C ALA A 81 2.60 -19.78 -9.97
N SER A 82 1.91 -20.93 -9.92
CA SER A 82 0.83 -21.25 -10.86
C SER A 82 -0.36 -20.28 -10.76
N ASN A 83 -0.71 -19.85 -9.55
CA ASN A 83 -1.75 -18.83 -9.35
C ASN A 83 -1.28 -17.46 -9.84
N THR A 84 0.00 -17.11 -9.66
CA THR A 84 0.57 -15.86 -10.15
C THR A 84 0.42 -15.74 -11.66
N TYR A 85 0.81 -16.75 -12.42
CA TYR A 85 0.66 -16.76 -13.88
C TYR A 85 -0.79 -16.63 -14.34
N ARG A 86 -1.72 -17.25 -13.62
CA ARG A 86 -3.14 -17.17 -13.94
C ARG A 86 -3.73 -15.81 -13.61
N ASP A 87 -3.29 -15.20 -12.50
CA ASP A 87 -3.97 -14.04 -11.91
C ASP A 87 -3.29 -12.70 -12.29
N ILE A 88 -2.08 -12.74 -12.89
CA ILE A 88 -1.29 -11.52 -13.16
C ILE A 88 -2.03 -10.51 -14.04
N ASP A 89 -2.77 -10.97 -15.03
CA ASP A 89 -3.57 -10.13 -15.91
C ASP A 89 -4.67 -9.39 -15.12
N ASN A 90 -5.37 -10.10 -14.23
CA ASN A 90 -6.38 -9.52 -13.36
C ASN A 90 -5.78 -8.52 -12.34
N ILE A 91 -4.56 -8.79 -11.85
CA ILE A 91 -3.87 -7.91 -10.90
C ILE A 91 -3.44 -6.62 -11.59
N THR A 92 -2.83 -6.71 -12.76
CA THR A 92 -2.40 -5.54 -13.53
C THR A 92 -3.59 -4.72 -14.05
N ASP A 93 -4.64 -5.38 -14.50
CA ASP A 93 -5.91 -4.76 -14.88
C ASP A 93 -6.53 -3.96 -13.73
N ASP A 94 -6.53 -4.53 -12.52
CA ASP A 94 -7.05 -3.87 -11.32
C ASP A 94 -6.23 -2.62 -10.98
N ILE A 95 -4.90 -2.67 -11.10
CA ILE A 95 -4.01 -1.52 -10.89
C ILE A 95 -4.28 -0.40 -11.89
N ILE A 96 -4.45 -0.74 -13.17
CA ILE A 96 -4.68 0.23 -14.25
C ILE A 96 -6.06 0.87 -14.12
N LYS A 97 -7.08 0.09 -13.76
CA LYS A 97 -8.48 0.54 -13.72
C LYS A 97 -8.85 1.33 -12.47
N ASN A 98 -8.09 1.19 -11.38
CA ASN A 98 -8.39 1.79 -10.08
C ASN A 98 -7.33 2.82 -9.65
N PRO A 99 -7.38 4.05 -10.17
CA PRO A 99 -6.46 5.11 -9.78
C PRO A 99 -6.64 5.49 -8.31
N VAL A 100 -5.62 6.10 -7.72
CA VAL A 100 -5.80 6.79 -6.45
C VAL A 100 -6.57 8.09 -6.66
N GLU A 101 -7.56 8.36 -5.79
CA GLU A 101 -8.34 9.58 -5.81
C GLU A 101 -8.01 10.42 -4.58
N ILE A 102 -7.48 11.61 -4.79
CA ILE A 102 -7.15 12.56 -3.73
C ILE A 102 -8.17 13.69 -3.77
N LYS A 103 -8.87 13.89 -2.64
CA LYS A 103 -9.84 14.96 -2.46
C LYS A 103 -9.28 16.02 -1.53
N GLN A 104 -9.52 17.27 -1.88
CA GLN A 104 -9.19 18.44 -1.09
C GLN A 104 -10.40 19.34 -0.97
N ASN A 105 -10.86 19.52 0.28
CA ASN A 105 -11.96 20.41 0.60
C ASN A 105 -11.40 21.76 1.06
N PHE A 106 -11.95 22.84 0.54
CA PHE A 106 -11.57 24.21 0.92
C PHE A 106 -12.58 24.83 1.87
N PRO A 107 -12.16 25.77 2.75
CA PRO A 107 -13.05 26.44 3.71
C PRO A 107 -14.25 27.15 3.08
N ASN A 108 -14.16 27.54 1.81
CA ASN A 108 -15.24 28.21 1.06
C ASN A 108 -16.26 27.22 0.45
N GLY A 109 -16.24 25.95 0.86
CA GLY A 109 -17.13 24.91 0.35
C GLY A 109 -16.78 24.38 -1.05
N LYS A 110 -15.69 24.87 -1.65
CA LYS A 110 -15.17 24.31 -2.90
C LYS A 110 -14.42 23.03 -2.63
N GLU A 111 -14.47 22.11 -3.58
CA GLU A 111 -13.70 20.88 -3.57
C GLU A 111 -12.80 20.79 -4.80
N LYS A 112 -11.69 20.12 -4.67
CA LYS A 112 -10.81 19.70 -5.75
C LYS A 112 -10.58 18.21 -5.60
N TRP A 113 -10.63 17.48 -6.67
CA TRP A 113 -10.23 16.08 -6.70
C TRP A 113 -9.29 15.82 -7.86
N ILE A 114 -8.40 14.87 -7.65
CA ILE A 114 -7.42 14.43 -8.65
C ILE A 114 -7.46 12.91 -8.64
N LYS A 115 -7.45 12.29 -9.83
CA LYS A 115 -7.30 10.85 -10.00
C LYS A 115 -5.99 10.59 -10.71
N ILE A 116 -5.10 9.84 -10.07
CA ILE A 116 -3.77 9.53 -10.59
C ILE A 116 -3.69 8.02 -10.78
N PRO A 117 -3.48 7.52 -12.01
CA PRO A 117 -3.17 6.12 -12.22
C PRO A 117 -1.91 5.71 -11.44
N TRP A 118 -1.88 4.49 -10.89
CA TRP A 118 -0.71 4.00 -10.16
C TRP A 118 0.51 3.79 -11.06
N VAL A 119 0.26 3.33 -12.28
CA VAL A 119 1.30 2.94 -13.23
C VAL A 119 1.10 3.65 -14.57
N SER A 120 2.20 4.01 -15.21
CA SER A 120 2.24 4.45 -16.60
C SER A 120 2.43 3.29 -17.56
N ARG A 121 2.97 2.16 -17.09
CA ARG A 121 3.19 0.95 -17.87
C ARG A 121 3.18 -0.29 -16.98
N CYS A 122 2.45 -1.32 -17.43
CA CYS A 122 2.60 -2.71 -17.02
C CYS A 122 2.84 -3.54 -18.26
N GLU A 123 3.82 -4.44 -18.22
CA GLU A 123 4.12 -5.34 -19.34
C GLU A 123 4.53 -6.70 -18.78
N TYR A 124 3.84 -7.74 -19.22
CA TYR A 124 4.21 -9.10 -18.90
C TYR A 124 4.94 -9.73 -20.08
N ASN A 125 6.07 -10.36 -19.78
CA ASN A 125 6.85 -11.14 -20.73
C ASN A 125 7.21 -12.49 -20.09
N SER A 126 6.89 -13.61 -20.74
CA SER A 126 7.12 -14.97 -20.22
C SER A 126 8.59 -15.26 -19.90
N ASP A 127 9.51 -14.63 -20.60
CA ASP A 127 10.94 -14.89 -20.49
C ASP A 127 11.62 -13.99 -19.44
N ILE A 128 11.04 -12.82 -19.18
CA ILE A 128 11.64 -11.78 -18.34
C ILE A 128 10.86 -11.64 -17.01
N GLY A 129 9.54 -11.66 -17.08
CA GLY A 129 8.66 -11.41 -15.92
C GLY A 129 7.73 -10.25 -16.13
N LEU A 130 7.43 -9.51 -15.06
CA LEU A 130 6.55 -8.35 -15.03
C LEU A 130 7.38 -7.07 -14.96
N LEU A 131 7.19 -6.18 -15.93
CA LEU A 131 7.71 -4.82 -15.88
C LEU A 131 6.60 -3.87 -15.37
N ILE A 132 6.92 -3.08 -14.35
CA ILE A 132 6.05 -2.06 -13.79
C ILE A 132 6.80 -0.72 -13.78
N ARG A 133 6.15 0.33 -14.27
CA ARG A 133 6.62 1.71 -14.09
C ARG A 133 5.52 2.53 -13.43
N LEU A 134 5.82 3.15 -12.30
CA LEU A 134 4.91 4.06 -11.61
C LEU A 134 4.62 5.29 -12.48
N ASN A 135 3.46 5.90 -12.26
CA ASN A 135 3.06 7.10 -12.96
C ASN A 135 3.81 8.32 -12.43
N ASP A 136 4.38 9.14 -13.31
CA ASP A 136 5.19 10.30 -12.95
C ASP A 136 4.43 11.35 -12.11
N ASP A 137 3.11 11.43 -12.23
CA ASP A 137 2.27 12.30 -11.40
C ASP A 137 2.24 11.88 -9.91
N LEU A 138 2.71 10.67 -9.58
CA LEU A 138 2.89 10.24 -8.18
C LEU A 138 4.21 10.74 -7.56
N ALA A 139 5.13 11.30 -8.35
CA ALA A 139 6.44 11.71 -7.85
C ALA A 139 6.38 12.66 -6.64
N PRO A 140 5.52 13.69 -6.58
CA PRO A 140 5.41 14.55 -5.40
C PRO A 140 4.90 13.84 -4.14
N LEU A 141 4.31 12.64 -4.29
CA LEU A 141 3.69 11.86 -3.22
C LEU A 141 4.58 10.71 -2.74
N LEU A 142 5.67 10.41 -3.48
CA LEU A 142 6.52 9.25 -3.24
C LEU A 142 8.02 9.58 -3.21
N LEU A 143 8.48 10.64 -3.91
CA LEU A 143 9.90 10.95 -4.03
C LEU A 143 10.29 12.14 -3.16
N ASN A 144 11.51 12.06 -2.58
CA ASN A 144 12.14 13.14 -1.82
C ASN A 144 11.28 13.68 -0.66
N LEU A 145 10.48 12.81 -0.06
CA LEU A 145 9.66 13.16 1.09
C LEU A 145 10.56 13.43 2.30
N GLN A 146 10.36 14.56 2.98
CA GLN A 146 11.11 14.95 4.19
C GLN A 146 10.17 15.00 5.42
N GLU A 147 8.91 15.37 5.20
CA GLU A 147 7.90 15.53 6.23
C GLU A 147 6.57 14.95 5.76
N PHE A 148 5.64 14.74 6.69
CA PHE A 148 4.28 14.23 6.41
C PHE A 148 4.27 12.94 5.60
N MET A 149 5.20 12.04 5.94
CA MET A 149 5.35 10.73 5.32
C MET A 149 5.23 9.63 6.37
N SER A 150 4.89 8.44 5.89
CA SER A 150 4.93 7.19 6.64
C SER A 150 5.94 6.26 6.00
N GLN A 151 6.61 5.49 6.85
CA GLN A 151 7.58 4.48 6.45
C GLN A 151 7.34 3.20 7.23
N TYR A 152 7.33 2.06 6.55
CA TYR A 152 7.25 0.73 7.16
C TYR A 152 7.92 -0.30 6.23
N SER A 153 8.35 -1.45 6.77
CA SER A 153 8.92 -2.54 5.97
C SER A 153 7.82 -3.22 5.14
N TYR A 154 8.10 -3.57 3.90
CA TYR A 154 7.15 -4.33 3.07
C TYR A 154 6.78 -5.69 3.70
N GLU A 155 7.69 -6.30 4.45
CA GLU A 155 7.43 -7.56 5.17
C GLU A 155 6.20 -7.47 6.07
N GLU A 156 5.97 -6.32 6.70
CA GLU A 156 4.85 -6.12 7.62
C GLU A 156 3.48 -6.25 6.93
N ILE A 157 3.42 -6.04 5.61
CA ILE A 157 2.17 -6.18 4.86
C ILE A 157 2.12 -7.42 3.96
N ALA A 158 3.26 -8.06 3.71
CA ALA A 158 3.37 -9.18 2.78
C ALA A 158 2.42 -10.34 3.13
N GLU A 159 2.31 -10.67 4.42
CA GLU A 159 1.48 -11.76 4.93
C GLU A 159 0.04 -11.36 5.27
N MET A 160 -0.31 -10.07 5.21
CA MET A 160 -1.66 -9.61 5.47
C MET A 160 -2.66 -10.21 4.47
N ARG A 161 -3.84 -10.57 4.97
CA ARG A 161 -4.88 -11.30 4.22
C ARG A 161 -6.02 -10.42 3.71
N SER A 162 -6.04 -9.16 4.12
CA SER A 162 -7.07 -8.20 3.74
C SER A 162 -6.47 -6.88 3.28
N VAL A 163 -7.01 -6.29 2.23
CA VAL A 163 -6.66 -4.92 1.85
C VAL A 163 -7.02 -3.93 2.96
N TYR A 164 -8.06 -4.20 3.74
CA TYR A 164 -8.44 -3.36 4.89
C TYR A 164 -7.35 -3.36 5.96
N SER A 165 -6.67 -4.51 6.17
CA SER A 165 -5.54 -4.61 7.10
C SER A 165 -4.39 -3.70 6.67
N ILE A 166 -4.02 -3.73 5.40
CA ILE A 166 -2.99 -2.83 4.84
C ILE A 166 -3.41 -1.36 5.03
N ARG A 167 -4.64 -1.02 4.67
CA ARG A 167 -5.12 0.37 4.72
C ARG A 167 -5.22 0.92 6.14
N ILE A 168 -5.70 0.12 7.11
CA ILE A 168 -5.73 0.52 8.52
C ILE A 168 -4.31 0.62 9.06
N PHE A 169 -3.41 -0.31 8.75
CA PHE A 169 -2.02 -0.23 9.15
C PHE A 169 -1.34 1.05 8.64
N GLU A 170 -1.45 1.35 7.35
CA GLU A 170 -0.92 2.57 6.75
C GLU A 170 -1.50 3.85 7.40
N LEU A 171 -2.81 3.85 7.67
CA LEU A 171 -3.46 4.96 8.36
C LEU A 171 -2.89 5.15 9.77
N LEU A 172 -2.70 4.08 10.53
CA LEU A 172 -2.06 4.14 11.84
C LEU A 172 -0.62 4.64 11.73
N MET A 173 0.19 4.08 10.82
CA MET A 173 1.57 4.52 10.61
C MET A 173 1.66 5.99 10.20
N SER A 174 0.68 6.53 9.48
CA SER A 174 0.63 7.95 9.11
C SER A 174 0.33 8.90 10.27
N ARG A 175 -0.11 8.37 11.42
CA ARG A 175 -0.46 9.15 12.62
C ARG A 175 0.57 9.03 13.75
N ILE A 176 1.51 8.11 13.58
CA ILE A 176 2.61 7.92 14.55
C ILE A 176 3.77 8.78 14.10
N ASN A 177 4.35 9.58 14.99
CA ASN A 177 5.67 10.11 14.78
C ASN A 177 6.67 8.95 14.73
N GLN A 178 7.56 8.91 13.75
CA GLN A 178 8.43 7.78 13.40
C GLN A 178 9.30 7.23 14.54
N ASP A 179 9.36 7.91 15.68
CA ASP A 179 10.20 7.56 16.83
C ASP A 179 9.35 7.10 18.03
N ILE A 180 8.63 5.97 17.87
CA ILE A 180 8.08 5.32 19.05
C ILE A 180 9.22 4.55 19.71
N GLU A 181 9.62 4.99 20.91
CA GLU A 181 10.59 4.28 21.73
C GLU A 181 10.10 2.85 22.04
N PRO A 182 11.01 1.86 22.15
CA PRO A 182 10.63 0.50 22.52
C PRO A 182 9.77 0.48 23.79
N ASN A 183 8.67 -0.26 23.75
CA ASN A 183 7.65 -0.36 24.82
C ASN A 183 6.85 0.91 25.11
N GLN A 184 6.97 1.95 24.29
CA GLN A 184 6.09 3.11 24.39
C GLN A 184 4.76 2.80 23.70
N THR A 185 3.66 3.20 24.34
CA THR A 185 2.31 3.11 23.77
C THR A 185 1.89 4.46 23.19
N CYS A 186 1.50 4.46 21.93
CA CYS A 186 0.90 5.61 21.28
C CYS A 186 -0.61 5.41 21.14
N SER A 187 -1.40 6.44 21.43
CA SER A 187 -2.85 6.41 21.29
C SER A 187 -3.30 7.35 20.16
N ILE A 188 -4.13 6.84 19.26
CA ILE A 188 -4.59 7.52 18.05
C ILE A 188 -6.10 7.39 17.93
N ALA A 189 -6.81 8.51 17.93
CA ALA A 189 -8.25 8.53 17.68
C ALA A 189 -8.54 8.71 16.18
N ILE A 190 -9.31 7.78 15.60
CA ILE A 190 -9.73 7.80 14.19
C ILE A 190 -11.24 7.69 14.14
N THR A 191 -11.89 8.57 13.37
CA THR A 191 -13.34 8.52 13.20
C THR A 191 -13.78 7.32 12.37
N LEU A 192 -14.99 6.81 12.59
CA LEU A 192 -15.54 5.74 11.76
C LEU A 192 -15.68 6.16 10.29
N GLN A 193 -15.91 7.44 10.05
CA GLN A 193 -15.97 7.98 8.68
C GLN A 193 -14.60 7.90 8.00
N GLU A 194 -13.56 8.31 8.68
CA GLU A 194 -12.18 8.24 8.18
C GLU A 194 -11.75 6.79 7.88
N ILE A 195 -12.09 5.84 8.77
CA ILE A 195 -11.85 4.41 8.52
C ILE A 195 -12.56 3.96 7.23
N ARG A 196 -13.83 4.35 7.05
CA ARG A 196 -14.59 3.97 5.86
C ARG A 196 -14.02 4.57 4.57
N GLU A 197 -13.60 5.83 4.62
CA GLU A 197 -12.98 6.53 3.48
C GLU A 197 -11.65 5.91 3.11
N THR A 198 -10.78 5.67 4.08
CA THR A 198 -9.47 5.04 3.87
C THR A 198 -9.61 3.61 3.34
N CYS A 199 -10.55 2.84 3.85
CA CYS A 199 -10.81 1.47 3.44
C CYS A 199 -11.69 1.35 2.18
N ASP A 200 -12.08 2.46 1.54
CA ASP A 200 -13.01 2.48 0.39
C ASP A 200 -14.30 1.67 0.64
N CYS A 201 -14.85 1.79 1.83
CA CYS A 201 -16.07 1.08 2.22
C CYS A 201 -17.20 2.03 2.66
N VAL A 202 -17.19 3.28 2.18
CA VAL A 202 -18.27 4.25 2.37
C VAL A 202 -19.55 3.70 1.74
N GLY A 203 -20.62 3.66 2.53
CA GLY A 203 -21.89 3.05 2.11
C GLY A 203 -21.97 1.54 2.31
N LEU A 204 -20.85 0.87 2.52
CA LEU A 204 -20.81 -0.51 3.03
C LEU A 204 -20.74 -0.49 4.56
N TYR A 205 -21.24 -1.55 5.20
CA TYR A 205 -21.14 -1.72 6.66
C TYR A 205 -21.62 -0.48 7.44
N SER A 206 -22.82 0.03 7.10
CA SER A 206 -23.43 1.23 7.73
C SER A 206 -23.49 1.14 9.25
N GLU A 207 -23.85 -0.05 9.77
CA GLU A 207 -23.84 -0.34 11.20
C GLU A 207 -22.41 -0.57 11.70
N TYR A 208 -22.10 0.02 12.87
CA TYR A 208 -20.79 -0.16 13.50
C TYR A 208 -20.43 -1.63 13.73
N SER A 209 -21.39 -2.47 14.14
CA SER A 209 -21.19 -3.90 14.38
C SER A 209 -20.65 -4.62 13.13
N ASN A 210 -21.16 -4.28 11.95
CA ASN A 210 -20.71 -4.84 10.69
C ASN A 210 -19.33 -4.32 10.29
N LEU A 211 -19.07 -3.00 10.46
CA LEU A 211 -17.76 -2.42 10.24
C LEU A 211 -16.72 -3.05 11.16
N LYS A 212 -17.04 -3.20 12.44
CA LYS A 212 -16.20 -3.88 13.42
C LYS A 212 -15.85 -5.30 12.97
N LEU A 213 -16.85 -6.12 12.69
CA LEU A 213 -16.68 -7.54 12.37
C LEU A 213 -15.96 -7.78 11.03
N ARG A 214 -16.19 -6.92 10.02
CA ARG A 214 -15.72 -7.16 8.65
C ARG A 214 -14.46 -6.39 8.29
N VAL A 215 -14.14 -5.32 9.01
CA VAL A 215 -13.03 -4.42 8.69
C VAL A 215 -12.08 -4.30 9.87
N VAL A 216 -12.54 -3.86 11.04
CA VAL A 216 -11.66 -3.46 12.14
C VAL A 216 -11.05 -4.67 12.85
N ASP A 217 -11.86 -5.63 13.32
CA ASP A 217 -11.35 -6.80 14.06
C ASP A 217 -10.39 -7.64 13.21
N PRO A 218 -10.72 -8.00 11.95
CA PRO A 218 -9.79 -8.74 11.11
C PRO A 218 -8.49 -7.95 10.80
N ALA A 219 -8.58 -6.62 10.67
CA ALA A 219 -7.41 -5.80 10.43
C ALA A 219 -6.49 -5.76 11.66
N VAL A 220 -7.05 -5.59 12.86
CA VAL A 220 -6.25 -5.59 14.11
C VAL A 220 -5.60 -6.96 14.33
N GLU A 221 -6.32 -8.06 14.08
CA GLU A 221 -5.75 -9.41 14.17
C GLU A 221 -4.59 -9.59 13.18
N ASP A 222 -4.77 -9.17 11.94
CA ASP A 222 -3.78 -9.29 10.88
C ASP A 222 -2.53 -8.42 11.18
N ILE A 223 -2.72 -7.20 11.67
CA ILE A 223 -1.64 -6.30 12.10
C ILE A 223 -0.86 -6.93 13.26
N ASN A 224 -1.55 -7.37 14.30
CA ASN A 224 -0.91 -7.99 15.47
C ASN A 224 -0.13 -9.25 15.12
N LYS A 225 -0.55 -9.98 14.11
CA LYS A 225 0.14 -11.19 13.67
C LYS A 225 1.40 -10.91 12.85
N ASN A 226 1.33 -9.92 11.96
CA ASN A 226 2.29 -9.77 10.86
C ASN A 226 3.22 -8.58 11.01
N THR A 227 3.00 -7.70 12.00
CA THR A 227 3.82 -6.50 12.17
C THR A 227 4.59 -6.49 13.47
N SER A 228 5.53 -5.57 13.58
CA SER A 228 6.29 -5.26 14.80
C SER A 228 5.47 -4.53 15.87
N TYR A 229 4.16 -4.39 15.69
CA TYR A 229 3.29 -3.67 16.61
C TYR A 229 2.22 -4.57 17.23
N ASP A 230 1.90 -4.32 18.50
CA ASP A 230 0.70 -4.78 19.17
C ASP A 230 -0.33 -3.65 19.18
N VAL A 231 -1.48 -3.91 18.55
CA VAL A 231 -2.56 -2.96 18.39
C VAL A 231 -3.79 -3.42 19.14
N THR A 232 -4.34 -2.55 19.97
CA THR A 232 -5.67 -2.70 20.57
C THR A 232 -6.51 -1.47 20.27
N TYR A 233 -7.81 -1.52 20.51
CA TYR A 233 -8.63 -0.33 20.35
C TYR A 233 -9.81 -0.31 21.33
N ARG A 234 -10.31 0.91 21.61
CA ARG A 234 -11.55 1.15 22.35
C ARG A 234 -12.48 2.06 21.58
N CYS A 235 -13.79 1.91 21.85
CA CYS A 235 -14.81 2.73 21.20
C CYS A 235 -14.94 4.10 21.87
N LEU A 236 -14.91 5.16 21.08
CA LEU A 236 -15.28 6.50 21.49
C LEU A 236 -16.73 6.76 21.09
N LYS A 237 -17.57 7.17 22.05
CA LYS A 237 -19.00 7.36 21.84
C LYS A 237 -19.38 8.84 21.97
N ALA A 238 -20.28 9.28 21.09
CA ALA A 238 -21.07 10.49 21.28
C ALA A 238 -22.49 10.05 21.61
N SER A 239 -22.94 10.35 22.83
CA SER A 239 -24.18 9.80 23.40
C SER A 239 -24.17 8.27 23.40
N ARG A 240 -25.06 7.62 22.64
CA ARG A 240 -25.19 6.16 22.55
C ARG A 240 -24.50 5.57 21.30
N LYS A 241 -23.99 6.40 20.38
CA LYS A 241 -23.42 5.95 19.11
C LYS A 241 -21.90 5.98 19.17
N VAL A 242 -21.26 4.93 18.66
CA VAL A 242 -19.81 4.92 18.41
C VAL A 242 -19.55 5.87 17.24
N VAL A 243 -18.61 6.80 17.41
CA VAL A 243 -18.25 7.81 16.40
C VAL A 243 -16.80 7.70 15.97
N ALA A 244 -15.94 7.16 16.82
CA ALA A 244 -14.52 6.96 16.54
C ALA A 244 -13.99 5.75 17.31
N LEU A 245 -12.82 5.29 16.92
CA LEU A 245 -12.01 4.30 17.63
C LEU A 245 -10.71 4.97 18.08
N GLU A 246 -10.32 4.71 19.31
CA GLU A 246 -9.00 5.06 19.81
C GLU A 246 -8.15 3.80 19.79
N PHE A 247 -7.18 3.78 18.91
CA PHE A 247 -6.20 2.71 18.77
C PHE A 247 -5.02 2.96 19.70
N SER A 248 -4.56 1.92 20.36
CA SER A 248 -3.33 1.93 21.16
C SER A 248 -2.33 1.02 20.50
N LEU A 249 -1.17 1.55 20.11
CA LEU A 249 -0.09 0.84 19.47
C LEU A 249 1.11 0.78 20.41
N THR A 250 1.68 -0.41 20.54
CA THR A 250 2.92 -0.65 21.31
C THR A 250 3.88 -1.43 20.42
N THR A 251 5.14 -1.04 20.38
CA THR A 251 6.16 -1.82 19.64
C THR A 251 6.44 -3.12 20.36
N LYS A 252 6.47 -4.23 19.61
CA LYS A 252 6.90 -5.53 20.15
C LYS A 252 8.40 -5.51 20.50
N PRO A 253 8.82 -6.24 21.51
CA PRO A 253 10.24 -6.45 21.76
C PRO A 253 10.88 -7.05 20.50
N LYS A 254 12.04 -6.52 20.09
CA LYS A 254 12.84 -7.18 19.05
C LYS A 254 13.26 -8.55 19.58
N GLU A 255 12.91 -9.60 18.87
CA GLU A 255 13.50 -10.93 19.15
C GLU A 255 15.01 -10.78 18.96
N VAL A 256 15.75 -10.96 20.03
CA VAL A 256 17.22 -11.03 19.98
C VAL A 256 17.52 -12.40 19.36
N GLU A 257 17.89 -12.41 18.08
CA GLU A 257 18.45 -13.61 17.47
C GLU A 257 19.64 -14.08 18.31
N SER A 258 19.45 -15.23 18.93
CA SER A 258 20.45 -15.92 19.76
C SER A 258 21.27 -16.89 18.90
#